data_d43c5014fe540a2317c15096c684ae1a
#
_entry.id   d43c5014fe540a2317c15096c684ae1a
#
_cell.length_a   1.000
_cell.length_b   1.000
_cell.length_c   1.000
_cell.angle_alpha   90.00
_cell.angle_beta   90.00
_cell.angle_gamma   90.00
#
_symmetry.space_group_name_H-M   'P 1'
#
loop_
_entity.id
_entity.type
_entity.pdbx_description
1 polymer ?
#
loop_
_entity_poly.entity_id
_entity_poly.type
_entity_poly.pdbx_seq_one_letter_code
_entity_poly.pdbx_strand_id
1 'polypeptide(L)'
;HIDRDIVQLTEDHTVVAQKIKRGEITPDQAESDLHRNVLTQCVGASNKIVPQVLFGNADQGVYMIWSDGFRHKISEQEIRNAFQKDLLSEQDAMHAQAKRMISLVKQREEHDNISVILICAE
;
A
#
# COMPACT_ATOMS: atom_id res chain seq x y z
N HIS A 1 -4.56 -2.82 -6.09
CA HIS A 1 -5.29 -3.91 -6.77
C HIS A 1 -4.33 -5.06 -7.10
N ILE A 2 -4.70 -6.27 -6.76
CA ILE A 2 -3.93 -7.48 -7.00
C ILE A 2 -4.79 -8.41 -7.87
N ASP A 3 -4.30 -8.73 -9.05
CA ASP A 3 -4.78 -9.82 -9.91
C ASP A 3 -3.55 -10.63 -10.35
N ARG A 4 -3.06 -10.48 -11.54
CA ARG A 4 -1.78 -11.09 -11.99
C ARG A 4 -0.58 -10.32 -11.47
N ASP A 5 -0.73 -8.99 -11.35
CA ASP A 5 0.27 -8.06 -10.83
C ASP A 5 -0.33 -7.15 -9.75
N ILE A 6 0.55 -6.51 -8.97
CA ILE A 6 0.14 -5.47 -8.04
C ILE A 6 0.15 -4.14 -8.78
N VAL A 7 -1.00 -3.47 -8.76
CA VAL A 7 -1.16 -2.13 -9.33
C VAL A 7 -1.49 -1.15 -8.21
N GLN A 8 -0.63 -0.17 -8.00
CA GLN A 8 -0.93 0.94 -7.08
C GLN A 8 -1.95 1.87 -7.75
N LEU A 9 -3.11 2.04 -7.12
CA LEU A 9 -4.19 2.87 -7.64
C LEU A 9 -4.08 4.32 -7.15
N THR A 10 -3.62 4.52 -5.91
CA THR A 10 -3.49 5.85 -5.30
C THR A 10 -2.09 6.41 -5.47
N GLU A 11 -1.96 7.74 -5.58
CA GLU A 11 -0.68 8.44 -5.54
C GLU A 11 -0.31 8.78 -4.10
N ASP A 12 0.95 8.57 -3.74
CA ASP A 12 1.46 9.00 -2.44
C ASP A 12 1.65 10.51 -2.42
N HIS A 13 1.14 11.17 -1.40
CA HIS A 13 1.32 12.60 -1.20
C HIS A 13 2.67 12.90 -0.53
N THR A 14 3.76 12.49 -1.18
CA THR A 14 5.14 12.68 -0.71
C THR A 14 5.95 13.53 -1.69
N VAL A 15 7.02 14.15 -1.20
CA VAL A 15 7.95 14.90 -2.04
C VAL A 15 8.61 13.99 -3.07
N VAL A 16 8.99 12.76 -2.69
CA VAL A 16 9.64 11.82 -3.61
C VAL A 16 8.69 11.34 -4.70
N ALA A 17 7.41 11.11 -4.40
CA ALA A 17 6.42 10.76 -5.42
C ALA A 17 6.27 11.88 -6.46
N GLN A 18 6.28 13.13 -6.03
CA GLN A 18 6.26 14.27 -6.96
C GLN A 18 7.54 14.37 -7.81
N LYS A 19 8.71 14.11 -7.23
CA LYS A 19 9.99 14.08 -7.97
C LYS A 19 10.01 12.98 -9.03
N ILE A 20 9.52 11.77 -8.69
CA ILE A 20 9.37 10.67 -9.65
C ILE A 20 8.44 11.08 -10.80
N LYS A 21 7.27 11.64 -10.48
CA LYS A 21 6.28 12.09 -11.47
C LYS A 21 6.82 13.14 -12.44
N ARG A 22 7.74 14.00 -11.96
CA ARG A 22 8.44 15.01 -12.78
C ARG A 22 9.65 14.46 -13.53
N GLY A 23 10.02 13.19 -13.30
CA GLY A 23 11.22 12.59 -13.89
C GLY A 23 12.54 13.09 -13.29
N GLU A 24 12.51 13.72 -12.13
CA GLU A 24 13.69 14.24 -11.44
C GLU A 24 14.53 13.13 -10.80
N ILE A 25 13.87 12.06 -10.33
CA ILE A 25 14.50 10.87 -9.74
C ILE A 25 13.80 9.60 -10.21
N THR A 26 14.51 8.47 -10.17
CA THR A 26 13.92 7.14 -10.38
C THR A 26 13.30 6.59 -9.08
N PRO A 27 12.40 5.57 -9.14
CA PRO A 27 11.89 4.90 -7.95
C PRO A 27 12.99 4.37 -7.03
N ASP A 28 14.06 3.79 -7.58
CA ASP A 28 15.19 3.28 -6.81
C ASP A 28 15.93 4.40 -6.06
N GLN A 29 16.07 5.57 -6.68
CA GLN A 29 16.69 6.74 -6.06
C GLN A 29 15.83 7.32 -4.94
N ALA A 30 14.50 7.16 -5.01
CA ALA A 30 13.57 7.65 -3.99
C ALA A 30 13.77 6.96 -2.64
N GLU A 31 14.19 5.70 -2.61
CA GLU A 31 14.44 4.96 -1.37
C GLU A 31 15.58 5.58 -0.53
N SER A 32 16.55 6.20 -1.18
CA SER A 32 17.69 6.87 -0.54
C SER A 32 17.58 8.40 -0.49
N ASP A 33 16.49 8.99 -1.00
CA ASP A 33 16.28 10.45 -1.00
C ASP A 33 16.09 10.97 0.44
N LEU A 34 16.71 12.10 0.74
CA LEU A 34 16.61 12.76 2.05
C LEU A 34 15.18 13.16 2.41
N HIS A 35 14.34 13.37 1.41
CA HIS A 35 12.94 13.78 1.58
C HIS A 35 11.95 12.61 1.46
N ARG A 36 12.41 11.35 1.53
CA ARG A 36 11.55 10.18 1.35
C ARG A 36 10.35 10.13 2.31
N ASN A 37 10.50 10.68 3.50
CA ASN A 37 9.45 10.72 4.53
C ASN A 37 8.72 12.08 4.59
N VAL A 38 8.97 12.99 3.65
CA VAL A 38 8.35 14.31 3.66
C VAL A 38 7.03 14.27 2.92
N LEU A 39 5.94 14.52 3.65
CA LEU A 39 4.60 14.62 3.09
C LEU A 39 4.37 15.97 2.43
N THR A 40 3.66 15.98 1.30
CA THR A 40 3.24 17.21 0.61
C THR A 40 1.91 17.75 1.15
N GLN A 41 1.11 16.89 1.79
CA GLN A 41 -0.09 17.27 2.53
C GLN A 41 -0.42 16.21 3.59
N CYS A 42 -0.98 16.66 4.71
CA CYS A 42 -1.53 15.79 5.75
C CYS A 42 -2.61 16.53 6.54
N VAL A 43 -3.47 15.77 7.19
CA VAL A 43 -4.54 16.32 8.04
C VAL A 43 -3.94 17.13 9.18
N GLY A 44 -4.39 18.37 9.35
CA GLY A 44 -3.92 19.27 10.41
C GLY A 44 -2.68 20.10 10.06
N ALA A 45 -1.98 19.84 8.96
CA ALA A 45 -0.80 20.63 8.58
C ALA A 45 -1.15 21.92 7.82
N SER A 46 -2.30 21.98 7.19
CA SER A 46 -2.80 23.16 6.49
C SER A 46 -4.33 23.24 6.54
N ASN A 47 -4.85 24.45 6.27
CA ASN A 47 -6.31 24.66 6.17
C ASN A 47 -6.91 24.11 4.87
N LYS A 48 -6.07 23.68 3.92
CA LYS A 48 -6.51 23.14 2.63
C LYS A 48 -5.87 21.78 2.39
N ILE A 49 -6.72 20.77 2.30
CA ILE A 49 -6.35 19.42 1.90
C ILE A 49 -7.08 19.10 0.61
N VAL A 50 -6.37 18.51 -0.36
CA VAL A 50 -6.92 18.06 -1.63
C VAL A 50 -6.78 16.54 -1.70
N PRO A 51 -7.80 15.77 -1.25
CA PRO A 51 -7.75 14.32 -1.33
C PRO A 51 -7.79 13.87 -2.78
N GLN A 52 -7.08 12.78 -3.09
CA GLN A 52 -7.28 12.08 -4.35
C GLN A 52 -8.59 11.32 -4.29
N VAL A 53 -9.42 11.45 -5.33
CA VAL A 53 -10.67 10.71 -5.48
C VAL A 53 -10.61 9.96 -6.80
N LEU A 54 -10.82 8.65 -6.76
CA LEU A 54 -10.85 7.78 -7.91
C LEU A 54 -12.25 7.22 -8.10
N PHE A 55 -12.69 7.16 -9.35
CA PHE A 55 -13.96 6.58 -9.75
C PHE A 55 -13.72 5.51 -10.82
N GLY A 56 -14.52 4.46 -10.81
CA GLY A 56 -14.45 3.41 -11.81
C GLY A 56 -15.27 2.20 -11.40
N ASN A 57 -15.29 1.19 -12.26
CA ASN A 57 -15.80 -0.13 -11.93
C ASN A 57 -14.70 -0.91 -11.20
N ALA A 58 -15.11 -1.75 -10.25
CA ALA A 58 -14.19 -2.69 -9.62
C ALA A 58 -13.94 -3.86 -10.59
N ASP A 59 -12.72 -3.97 -11.05
CA ASP A 59 -12.27 -5.16 -11.79
C ASP A 59 -12.15 -6.35 -10.83
N GLN A 60 -12.26 -7.56 -11.38
CA GLN A 60 -12.06 -8.77 -10.62
C GLN A 60 -10.66 -8.81 -9.99
N GLY A 61 -10.56 -9.22 -8.73
CA GLY A 61 -9.28 -9.31 -8.02
C GLY A 61 -9.38 -8.87 -6.56
N VAL A 62 -8.23 -8.67 -5.93
CA VAL A 62 -8.14 -8.26 -4.54
C VAL A 62 -7.71 -6.80 -4.44
N TYR A 63 -8.53 -5.98 -3.81
CA TYR A 63 -8.19 -4.61 -3.46
C TYR A 63 -7.64 -4.58 -2.04
N MET A 64 -6.56 -3.83 -1.85
CA MET A 64 -5.92 -3.66 -0.54
C MET A 64 -5.82 -2.19 -0.20
N ILE A 65 -6.09 -1.89 1.08
CA ILE A 65 -5.80 -0.60 1.70
C ILE A 65 -4.92 -0.90 2.91
N TRP A 66 -3.77 -0.25 3.02
CA TRP A 66 -2.83 -0.47 4.12
C TRP A 66 -2.20 0.81 4.62
N SER A 67 -1.70 0.76 5.87
CA SER A 67 -0.81 1.78 6.40
C SER A 67 0.64 1.49 5.98
N ASP A 68 1.49 2.52 5.99
CA ASP A 68 2.91 2.41 5.69
C ASP A 68 3.63 1.37 6.57
N GLY A 69 3.31 1.27 7.86
CA GLY A 69 3.81 0.21 8.74
C GLY A 69 3.55 -1.21 8.23
N PHE A 70 2.48 -1.46 7.48
CA PHE A 70 2.28 -2.76 6.83
C PHE A 70 3.29 -2.99 5.70
N ARG A 71 3.66 -1.94 4.97
CA ARG A 71 4.46 -2.03 3.74
C ARG A 71 5.97 -1.99 3.97
N HIS A 72 6.45 -1.33 5.03
CA HIS A 72 7.88 -1.10 5.27
C HIS A 72 8.75 -2.35 5.27
N LYS A 73 8.23 -3.46 5.81
CA LYS A 73 9.00 -4.69 6.04
C LYS A 73 8.57 -5.86 5.16
N ILE A 74 7.79 -5.60 4.11
CA ILE A 74 7.23 -6.64 3.25
C ILE A 74 7.42 -6.26 1.78
N SER A 75 7.85 -7.21 0.97
CA SER A 75 8.05 -7.01 -0.46
C SER A 75 6.75 -7.16 -1.25
N GLU A 76 6.70 -6.58 -2.45
CA GLU A 76 5.55 -6.77 -3.36
C GLU A 76 5.34 -8.23 -3.73
N GLN A 77 6.42 -8.99 -3.88
CA GLN A 77 6.32 -10.42 -4.17
C GLN A 77 5.67 -11.20 -3.03
N GLU A 78 5.98 -10.86 -1.78
CA GLU A 78 5.35 -11.48 -0.61
C GLU A 78 3.87 -11.10 -0.52
N ILE A 79 3.52 -9.85 -0.78
CA ILE A 79 2.13 -9.39 -0.86
C ILE A 79 1.39 -10.16 -1.96
N ARG A 80 1.97 -10.24 -3.16
CA ARG A 80 1.38 -10.96 -4.29
C ARG A 80 1.13 -12.43 -3.95
N ASN A 81 2.12 -13.11 -3.38
CA ASN A 81 2.00 -14.52 -3.01
C ASN A 81 0.97 -14.76 -1.91
N ALA A 82 0.84 -13.81 -0.98
CA ALA A 82 -0.06 -13.94 0.17
C ALA A 82 -1.52 -13.67 -0.19
N PHE A 83 -1.77 -12.77 -1.13
CA PHE A 83 -3.11 -12.23 -1.38
C PHE A 83 -3.64 -12.55 -2.79
N GLN A 84 -3.32 -13.74 -3.30
CA GLN A 84 -3.94 -14.26 -4.52
C GLN A 84 -5.42 -14.57 -4.27
N LYS A 85 -6.28 -14.26 -5.24
CA LYS A 85 -7.73 -14.46 -5.14
C LYS A 85 -8.11 -15.88 -4.72
N ASP A 86 -7.46 -16.88 -5.29
CA ASP A 86 -7.73 -18.30 -5.00
C ASP A 86 -7.48 -18.69 -3.53
N LEU A 87 -6.63 -17.94 -2.83
CA LEU A 87 -6.34 -18.12 -1.40
C LEU A 87 -7.30 -17.36 -0.49
N LEU A 88 -8.14 -16.50 -1.05
CA LEU A 88 -8.98 -15.54 -0.34
C LEU A 88 -10.48 -15.72 -0.66
N SER A 89 -10.89 -16.95 -0.98
CA SER A 89 -12.25 -17.27 -1.39
C SER A 89 -13.32 -17.05 -0.30
N GLU A 90 -12.90 -17.05 0.96
CA GLU A 90 -13.79 -16.89 2.10
C GLU A 90 -13.26 -15.83 3.08
N GLN A 91 -14.17 -15.19 3.81
CA GLN A 91 -13.83 -14.15 4.77
C GLN A 91 -12.85 -14.62 5.85
N ASP A 92 -13.00 -15.84 6.33
CA ASP A 92 -12.10 -16.43 7.34
C ASP A 92 -10.69 -16.63 6.78
N ALA A 93 -10.56 -17.06 5.54
CA ALA A 93 -9.28 -17.20 4.85
C ALA A 93 -8.60 -15.83 4.66
N MET A 94 -9.35 -14.80 4.25
CA MET A 94 -8.86 -13.42 4.14
C MET A 94 -8.35 -12.91 5.50
N HIS A 95 -9.13 -13.12 6.56
CA HIS A 95 -8.76 -12.69 7.90
C HIS A 95 -7.52 -13.41 8.44
N ALA A 96 -7.45 -14.74 8.26
CA ALA A 96 -6.29 -15.54 8.65
C ALA A 96 -5.02 -15.10 7.92
N GLN A 97 -5.11 -14.85 6.62
CA GLN A 97 -3.99 -14.41 5.81
C GLN A 97 -3.52 -13.00 6.19
N ALA A 98 -4.45 -12.06 6.42
CA ALA A 98 -4.11 -10.72 6.90
C ALA A 98 -3.37 -10.78 8.26
N LYS A 99 -3.87 -11.57 9.21
CA LYS A 99 -3.20 -11.79 10.51
C LYS A 99 -1.81 -12.38 10.36
N ARG A 100 -1.64 -13.38 9.47
CA ARG A 100 -0.34 -14.00 9.20
C ARG A 100 0.66 -12.96 8.71
N MET A 101 0.26 -12.10 7.77
CA MET A 101 1.13 -11.08 7.21
C MET A 101 1.47 -9.98 8.22
N ILE A 102 0.50 -9.55 9.04
CA ILE A 102 0.77 -8.62 10.15
C ILE A 102 1.77 -9.23 11.13
N SER A 103 1.63 -10.51 11.47
CA SER A 103 2.57 -11.20 12.36
C SER A 103 3.98 -11.26 11.77
N LEU A 104 4.11 -11.51 10.47
CA LEU A 104 5.39 -11.49 9.76
C LEU A 104 6.05 -10.11 9.82
N VAL A 105 5.29 -9.04 9.57
CA VAL A 105 5.78 -7.66 9.64
C VAL A 105 6.27 -7.32 11.05
N LYS A 106 5.52 -7.72 12.09
CA LYS A 106 5.92 -7.55 13.49
C LYS A 106 7.20 -8.33 13.84
N GLN A 107 7.34 -9.56 13.35
CA GLN A 107 8.56 -10.37 13.55
C GLN A 107 9.79 -9.73 12.91
N ARG A 108 9.60 -8.89 11.90
CA ARG A 108 10.66 -8.11 11.24
C ARG A 108 10.91 -6.76 11.91
N GLU A 109 10.50 -6.63 13.16
CA GLU A 109 10.76 -5.44 13.98
C GLU A 109 10.15 -4.14 13.41
N GLU A 110 8.93 -4.23 12.85
CA GLU A 110 8.17 -3.02 12.54
C GLU A 110 7.60 -2.44 13.84
N HIS A 111 7.79 -1.13 14.02
CA HIS A 111 7.40 -0.39 15.22
C HIS A 111 6.24 0.57 14.98
N ASP A 112 5.87 0.77 13.73
CA ASP A 112 4.75 1.64 13.38
C ASP A 112 3.40 0.92 13.49
N ASN A 113 2.32 1.67 13.43
CA ASN A 113 0.96 1.14 13.40
C ASN A 113 0.74 0.33 12.11
N ILE A 114 0.23 -0.88 12.26
CA ILE A 114 0.04 -1.80 11.14
C ILE A 114 -1.46 -2.01 10.94
N SER A 115 -1.96 -1.57 9.79
CA SER A 115 -3.35 -1.78 9.39
C SER A 115 -3.43 -2.26 7.94
N VAL A 116 -4.35 -3.20 7.69
CA VAL A 116 -4.65 -3.68 6.34
C VAL A 116 -6.14 -4.01 6.22
N ILE A 117 -6.73 -3.64 5.09
CA ILE A 117 -8.09 -4.00 4.69
C ILE A 117 -7.99 -4.73 3.36
N LEU A 118 -8.69 -5.84 3.25
CA LEU A 118 -8.80 -6.65 2.03
C LEU A 118 -10.25 -6.62 1.53
N ILE A 119 -10.42 -6.44 0.23
CA ILE A 119 -11.72 -6.49 -0.45
C ILE A 119 -11.53 -7.40 -1.67
N CYS A 120 -12.25 -8.51 -1.72
CA CYS A 120 -12.28 -9.39 -2.88
C CYS A 120 -13.44 -8.99 -3.79
N ALA A 121 -13.13 -8.62 -5.04
CA ALA A 121 -14.11 -8.37 -6.10
C ALA A 121 -14.23 -9.60 -7.00
N GLU A 122 -15.48 -10.04 -7.23
CA GLU A 122 -15.83 -11.21 -8.04
C GLU A 122 -16.24 -10.83 -9.47
#